data_4420ea40651f27edd1ebd66328a7e54e
#
_entry.id   4420ea40651f27edd1ebd66328a7e54e
#
_cell.length_a   1.000
_cell.length_b   1.000
_cell.length_c   1.000
_cell.angle_alpha   90.00
_cell.angle_beta   90.00
_cell.angle_gamma   90.00
#
_symmetry.space_group_name_H-M   'P 1'
#
loop_
_entity.id
_entity.type
_entity.pdbx_description
1 polymer ?
#
loop_
_entity_poly.entity_id
_entity_poly.type
_entity_poly.pdbx_seq_one_letter_code
_entity_poly.pdbx_strand_id
1 'polypeptide(L)'
;FAPAQAEAAITTYRGHFGDFAADAGARPLSRDGKPHVAAGVNAVVAPSRAEADRLFTTAMAAAARVVGGRPGPLDRPDDDPRAWRALAPGREDAVEASMGLSFVGTPDAVASGIRELAARWGLEEVLVVTYVHDAAARRRSYELLAAAW
;
A
#
# COMPACT_ATOMS: atom_id res chain seq x y z
N PHE A 1 1.58 -8.08 -0.20
CA PHE A 1 2.80 -7.32 -0.51
C PHE A 1 3.90 -7.77 0.45
N ALA A 2 5.13 -7.92 -0.02
CA ALA A 2 6.29 -8.34 0.77
C ALA A 2 7.35 -7.22 0.76
N PRO A 3 7.18 -6.15 1.54
CA PRO A 3 8.07 -4.98 1.49
C PRO A 3 9.53 -5.33 1.79
N ALA A 4 9.77 -6.32 2.65
CA ALA A 4 11.13 -6.75 3.00
C ALA A 4 11.94 -7.31 1.81
N GLN A 5 11.29 -7.75 0.75
CA GLN A 5 11.93 -8.30 -0.45
C GLN A 5 11.90 -7.34 -1.65
N ALA A 6 11.19 -6.22 -1.54
CA ALA A 6 10.95 -5.32 -2.67
C ALA A 6 12.25 -4.73 -3.23
N GLU A 7 13.16 -4.25 -2.39
CA GLU A 7 14.42 -3.66 -2.84
C GLU A 7 15.30 -4.66 -3.60
N ALA A 8 15.41 -5.90 -3.10
CA ALA A 8 16.14 -6.96 -3.78
C ALA A 8 15.50 -7.33 -5.12
N ALA A 9 14.17 -7.42 -5.16
CA ALA A 9 13.42 -7.72 -6.39
C ALA A 9 13.58 -6.60 -7.44
N ILE A 10 13.52 -5.35 -7.03
CA ILE A 10 13.71 -4.18 -7.90
C ILE A 10 15.14 -4.18 -8.48
N THR A 11 16.14 -4.43 -7.63
CA THR A 11 17.56 -4.49 -8.05
C THR A 11 17.76 -5.61 -9.07
N THR A 12 17.23 -6.81 -8.79
CA THR A 12 17.30 -7.95 -9.71
C THR A 12 16.61 -7.65 -11.03
N TYR A 13 15.39 -7.11 -10.99
CA TYR A 13 14.63 -6.74 -12.19
C TYR A 13 15.38 -5.75 -13.07
N ARG A 14 15.92 -4.68 -12.47
CA ARG A 14 16.68 -3.67 -13.21
C ARG A 14 17.98 -4.23 -13.80
N GLY A 15 18.66 -5.07 -13.04
CA GLY A 15 19.92 -5.68 -13.49
C GLY A 15 19.76 -6.62 -14.68
N HIS A 16 18.65 -7.34 -14.77
CA HIS A 16 18.39 -8.33 -15.83
C HIS A 16 17.45 -7.84 -16.93
N PHE A 17 16.96 -6.60 -16.87
CA PHE A 17 15.99 -6.10 -17.84
C PHE A 17 16.50 -6.13 -19.29
N GLY A 18 17.79 -5.79 -19.50
CA GLY A 18 18.44 -5.82 -20.82
C GLY A 18 18.63 -7.24 -21.37
N ASP A 19 18.95 -8.19 -20.51
CA ASP A 19 19.19 -9.59 -20.88
C ASP A 19 17.90 -10.25 -21.36
N PHE A 20 16.77 -9.98 -20.70
CA PHE A 20 15.46 -10.48 -21.08
C PHE A 20 14.99 -9.97 -22.45
N ALA A 21 15.33 -8.73 -22.79
CA ALA A 21 14.97 -8.13 -24.06
C ALA A 21 15.77 -8.74 -25.24
N ALA A 22 17.01 -9.19 -24.97
CA ALA A 22 17.88 -9.80 -25.99
C ALA A 22 17.51 -11.26 -26.29
N ASP A 23 17.06 -12.02 -25.28
CA ASP A 23 16.91 -13.47 -25.36
C ASP A 23 15.52 -13.92 -25.87
N ALA A 24 14.49 -13.11 -25.71
CA ALA A 24 13.11 -13.56 -25.94
C ALA A 24 12.53 -13.17 -27.31
N GLY A 25 13.23 -12.41 -28.17
CA GLY A 25 12.56 -11.76 -29.30
C GLY A 25 11.33 -10.95 -28.86
N ALA A 26 11.16 -10.83 -27.57
CA ALA A 26 10.05 -10.17 -26.92
C ALA A 26 10.27 -8.65 -26.96
N ARG A 27 9.28 -7.97 -27.45
CA ARG A 27 9.24 -6.52 -27.38
C ARG A 27 9.24 -6.10 -25.91
N PRO A 28 10.18 -5.24 -25.47
CA PRO A 28 10.18 -4.73 -24.09
C PRO A 28 8.80 -4.17 -23.74
N LEU A 29 8.27 -4.52 -22.60
CA LEU A 29 6.97 -4.01 -22.12
C LEU A 29 7.00 -2.51 -21.81
N SER A 30 8.18 -1.89 -21.72
CA SER A 30 8.34 -0.45 -21.53
C SER A 30 8.40 0.31 -22.86
N ARG A 31 7.78 1.47 -22.91
CA ARG A 31 7.70 2.31 -24.10
C ARG A 31 9.05 2.85 -24.59
N ASP A 32 10.00 3.02 -23.67
CA ASP A 32 11.32 3.65 -23.91
C ASP A 32 12.48 2.67 -23.81
N GLY A 33 12.20 1.37 -23.68
CA GLY A 33 13.22 0.34 -23.54
C GLY A 33 13.92 0.32 -22.18
N LYS A 34 13.40 1.05 -21.18
CA LYS A 34 13.93 1.10 -19.81
C LYS A 34 13.05 0.31 -18.85
N PRO A 35 13.63 -0.23 -17.76
CA PRO A 35 12.83 -0.86 -16.72
C PRO A 35 11.86 0.15 -16.10
N HIS A 36 10.59 -0.24 -15.94
CA HIS A 36 9.58 0.55 -15.26
C HIS A 36 9.17 -0.15 -13.97
N VAL A 37 9.30 0.54 -12.84
CA VAL A 37 8.98 0.00 -11.52
C VAL A 37 7.83 0.76 -10.91
N ALA A 38 6.75 0.04 -10.66
CA ALA A 38 5.59 0.55 -9.96
C ALA A 38 5.40 -0.17 -8.62
N ALA A 39 4.94 0.53 -7.60
CA ALA A 39 4.58 -0.09 -6.32
C ALA A 39 3.15 0.27 -5.90
N GLY A 40 2.44 -0.74 -5.39
CA GLY A 40 1.15 -0.54 -4.73
C GLY A 40 1.34 -0.20 -3.26
N VAL A 41 0.71 0.86 -2.79
CA VAL A 41 0.68 1.25 -1.38
C VAL A 41 -0.76 1.40 -0.89
N ASN A 42 -0.98 1.14 0.39
CA ASN A 42 -2.24 1.50 1.02
C ASN A 42 -2.11 2.88 1.67
N ALA A 43 -3.07 3.77 1.42
CA ALA A 43 -3.08 5.08 2.05
C ALA A 43 -4.46 5.41 2.64
N VAL A 44 -4.48 5.93 3.86
CA VAL A 44 -5.67 6.48 4.50
C VAL A 44 -5.36 7.89 4.96
N VAL A 45 -5.99 8.86 4.31
CA VAL A 45 -5.75 10.29 4.53
C VAL A 45 -7.00 10.95 5.09
N ALA A 46 -6.84 11.68 6.18
CA ALA A 46 -7.91 12.44 6.81
C ALA A 46 -7.38 13.80 7.31
N PRO A 47 -8.28 14.77 7.63
CA PRO A 47 -7.88 16.06 8.16
C PRO A 47 -7.05 16.00 9.44
N SER A 48 -7.21 14.92 10.24
CA SER A 48 -6.44 14.68 11.45
C SER A 48 -5.88 13.27 11.50
N ARG A 49 -4.78 13.12 12.23
CA ARG A 49 -4.17 11.79 12.47
C ARG A 49 -5.14 10.85 13.16
N ALA A 50 -5.87 11.32 14.16
CA ALA A 50 -6.82 10.49 14.90
C ALA A 50 -7.95 9.94 14.01
N GLU A 51 -8.48 10.76 13.11
CA GLU A 51 -9.49 10.32 12.15
C GLU A 51 -8.91 9.30 11.14
N ALA A 52 -7.70 9.53 10.64
CA ALA A 52 -7.03 8.61 9.75
C ALA A 52 -6.79 7.24 10.42
N ASP A 53 -6.30 7.24 11.67
CA ASP A 53 -6.07 6.02 12.45
C ASP A 53 -7.38 5.24 12.67
N ARG A 54 -8.47 5.94 13.02
CA ARG A 54 -9.79 5.33 13.15
C ARG A 54 -10.26 4.70 11.83
N LEU A 55 -10.16 5.41 10.72
CA LEU A 55 -10.54 4.89 9.40
C LEU A 55 -9.67 3.69 8.99
N PHE A 56 -8.41 3.67 9.37
CA PHE A 56 -7.46 2.60 9.06
C PHE A 56 -7.80 1.28 9.76
N THR A 57 -8.58 1.28 10.84
CA THR A 57 -9.04 0.05 11.49
C THR A 57 -9.81 -0.87 10.53
N THR A 58 -10.54 -0.31 9.56
CA THR A 58 -11.18 -1.06 8.47
C THR A 58 -10.17 -1.89 7.67
N ALA A 59 -9.04 -1.29 7.30
CA ALA A 59 -8.00 -1.97 6.54
C ALA A 59 -7.34 -3.08 7.36
N MET A 60 -7.07 -2.81 8.63
CA MET A 60 -6.51 -3.81 9.56
C MET A 60 -7.46 -5.00 9.77
N ALA A 61 -8.76 -4.76 9.93
CA ALA A 61 -9.77 -5.81 10.05
C ALA A 61 -9.84 -6.65 8.75
N ALA A 62 -9.82 -6.02 7.59
CA ALA A 62 -9.81 -6.71 6.30
C ALA A 62 -8.55 -7.59 6.14
N ALA A 63 -7.37 -7.06 6.47
CA ALA A 63 -6.11 -7.81 6.45
C ALA A 63 -6.14 -9.00 7.43
N ALA A 64 -6.65 -8.79 8.65
CA ALA A 64 -6.79 -9.86 9.64
C ALA A 64 -7.72 -10.98 9.16
N ARG A 65 -8.84 -10.65 8.51
CA ARG A 65 -9.73 -11.64 7.91
C ARG A 65 -9.05 -12.46 6.81
N VAL A 66 -8.27 -11.80 5.94
CA VAL A 66 -7.51 -12.49 4.88
C VAL A 66 -6.48 -13.43 5.48
N VAL A 67 -5.68 -12.96 6.43
CA VAL A 67 -4.67 -13.77 7.14
C VAL A 67 -5.33 -14.93 7.93
N GLY A 68 -6.51 -14.68 8.50
CA GLY A 68 -7.32 -15.69 9.19
C GLY A 68 -8.04 -16.67 8.26
N GLY A 69 -7.92 -16.53 6.93
CA GLY A 69 -8.55 -17.41 5.94
C GLY A 69 -10.07 -17.18 5.77
N ARG A 70 -10.59 -16.04 6.22
CA ARG A 70 -12.01 -15.69 6.17
C ARG A 70 -12.22 -14.29 5.54
N PRO A 71 -11.81 -14.07 4.27
CA PRO A 71 -12.03 -12.81 3.60
C PRO A 71 -13.52 -12.45 3.56
N GLY A 72 -13.83 -11.16 3.57
CA GLY A 72 -15.20 -10.68 3.59
C GLY A 72 -15.30 -9.21 3.19
N PRO A 73 -16.47 -8.60 3.27
CA PRO A 73 -16.64 -7.18 3.04
C PRO A 73 -15.87 -6.35 4.05
N LEU A 74 -15.65 -5.07 3.72
CA LEU A 74 -15.01 -4.14 4.63
C LEU A 74 -15.91 -3.86 5.83
N ASP A 75 -15.37 -3.97 7.02
CA ASP A 75 -16.07 -3.60 8.26
C ASP A 75 -16.11 -2.08 8.43
N ARG A 76 -17.07 -1.59 9.21
CA ARG A 76 -17.06 -0.20 9.66
C ARG A 76 -15.82 0.06 10.52
N PRO A 77 -15.31 1.31 10.55
CA PRO A 77 -14.24 1.67 11.46
C PRO A 77 -14.59 1.35 12.91
N ASP A 78 -13.63 0.84 13.64
CA ASP A 78 -13.73 0.59 15.08
C ASP A 78 -13.06 1.72 15.87
N ASP A 79 -13.55 1.99 17.07
CA ASP A 79 -12.94 2.97 17.98
C ASP A 79 -11.75 2.36 18.76
N ASP A 80 -11.70 1.02 18.88
CA ASP A 80 -10.52 0.29 19.37
C ASP A 80 -9.57 -0.01 18.20
N PRO A 81 -8.39 0.60 18.15
CA PRO A 81 -7.41 0.37 17.08
C PRO A 81 -6.84 -1.05 17.07
N ARG A 82 -7.12 -1.86 18.11
CA ARG A 82 -6.65 -3.24 18.24
C ARG A 82 -7.74 -4.29 18.05
N ALA A 83 -8.99 -3.92 17.84
CA ALA A 83 -10.12 -4.84 17.67
C ALA A 83 -9.87 -5.93 16.61
N TRP A 84 -9.12 -5.61 15.55
CA TRP A 84 -8.74 -6.55 14.49
C TRP A 84 -7.99 -7.79 14.98
N ARG A 85 -7.29 -7.73 16.13
CA ARG A 85 -6.51 -8.85 16.68
C ARG A 85 -7.38 -10.07 16.98
N ALA A 86 -8.63 -9.84 17.38
CA ALA A 86 -9.60 -10.92 17.60
C ALA A 86 -9.98 -11.69 16.30
N LEU A 87 -9.72 -11.11 15.13
CA LEU A 87 -10.01 -11.73 13.83
C LEU A 87 -8.92 -12.70 13.35
N ALA A 88 -7.71 -12.58 13.88
CA ALA A 88 -6.57 -13.44 13.54
C ALA A 88 -5.67 -13.72 14.76
N PRO A 89 -6.20 -14.38 15.80
CA PRO A 89 -5.46 -14.63 17.04
C PRO A 89 -4.21 -15.48 16.76
N GLY A 90 -3.06 -15.07 17.33
CA GLY A 90 -1.77 -15.71 17.15
C GLY A 90 -1.12 -15.49 15.76
N ARG A 91 -1.68 -14.59 14.94
CA ARG A 91 -1.15 -14.26 13.60
C ARG A 91 -0.98 -12.76 13.42
N GLU A 92 -0.90 -12.03 14.51
CA GLU A 92 -0.84 -10.56 14.53
C GLU A 92 0.34 -10.03 13.73
N ASP A 93 1.52 -10.65 13.88
CA ASP A 93 2.73 -10.27 13.13
C ASP A 93 2.54 -10.40 11.60
N ALA A 94 1.82 -11.43 11.17
CA ALA A 94 1.53 -11.63 9.75
C ALA A 94 0.57 -10.56 9.21
N VAL A 95 -0.39 -10.12 10.02
CA VAL A 95 -1.30 -9.02 9.68
C VAL A 95 -0.52 -7.71 9.56
N GLU A 96 0.29 -7.38 10.57
CA GLU A 96 1.10 -6.17 10.59
C GLU A 96 2.10 -6.15 9.41
N ALA A 97 2.76 -7.28 9.14
CA ALA A 97 3.67 -7.40 7.99
C ALA A 97 2.95 -7.21 6.65
N SER A 98 1.71 -7.71 6.51
CA SER A 98 0.92 -7.53 5.28
C SER A 98 0.52 -6.07 5.01
N MET A 99 0.50 -5.25 6.07
CA MET A 99 0.15 -3.83 6.03
C MET A 99 1.36 -2.90 6.09
N GLY A 100 2.57 -3.43 5.93
CA GLY A 100 3.84 -2.69 6.06
C GLY A 100 4.03 -1.54 5.04
N LEU A 101 3.31 -1.53 3.92
CA LEU A 101 3.27 -0.41 2.98
C LEU A 101 1.97 0.40 3.11
N SER A 102 1.61 0.74 4.34
CA SER A 102 0.45 1.58 4.64
C SER A 102 0.89 2.95 5.14
N PHE A 103 0.36 3.99 4.53
CA PHE A 103 0.59 5.39 4.89
C PHE A 103 -0.72 5.96 5.44
N VAL A 104 -0.71 6.34 6.72
CA VAL A 104 -1.91 6.77 7.44
C VAL A 104 -1.64 8.10 8.11
N GLY A 105 -2.51 9.08 7.93
CA GLY A 105 -2.31 10.38 8.57
C GLY A 105 -2.92 11.57 7.84
N THR A 106 -2.34 12.73 8.11
CA THR A 106 -2.70 13.98 7.44
C THR A 106 -2.16 14.00 5.99
N PRO A 107 -2.73 14.84 5.11
CA PRO A 107 -2.34 14.92 3.71
C PRO A 107 -0.83 15.06 3.50
N ASP A 108 -0.21 16.04 4.15
CA ASP A 108 1.22 16.32 3.98
C ASP A 108 2.11 15.17 4.48
N ALA A 109 1.75 14.57 5.63
CA ALA A 109 2.51 13.47 6.19
C ALA A 109 2.48 12.24 5.30
N VAL A 110 1.31 11.90 4.73
CA VAL A 110 1.15 10.76 3.84
C VAL A 110 1.85 11.02 2.49
N ALA A 111 1.68 12.20 1.91
CA ALA A 111 2.34 12.55 0.67
C ALA A 111 3.87 12.53 0.80
N SER A 112 4.43 13.06 1.90
CA SER A 112 5.87 12.99 2.18
C SER A 112 6.36 11.55 2.29
N GLY A 113 5.70 10.72 3.08
CA GLY A 113 6.09 9.33 3.27
C GLY A 113 6.07 8.51 1.97
N ILE A 114 5.07 8.73 1.10
CA ILE A 114 5.02 8.06 -0.20
C ILE A 114 6.13 8.57 -1.14
N ARG A 115 6.44 9.88 -1.15
CA ARG A 115 7.55 10.41 -1.94
C ARG A 115 8.90 9.87 -1.48
N GLU A 116 9.11 9.76 -0.17
CA GLU A 116 10.32 9.16 0.41
C GLU A 116 10.48 7.70 0.00
N LEU A 117 9.40 6.91 0.02
CA LEU A 117 9.41 5.55 -0.48
C LEU A 117 9.74 5.52 -1.98
N ALA A 118 9.09 6.35 -2.77
CA ALA A 118 9.29 6.42 -4.21
C ALA A 118 10.75 6.79 -4.55
N ALA A 119 11.32 7.76 -3.86
CA ALA A 119 12.72 8.15 -4.03
C ALA A 119 13.69 7.02 -3.64
N ARG A 120 13.46 6.38 -2.49
CA ARG A 120 14.31 5.28 -2.00
C ARG A 120 14.31 4.08 -2.94
N TRP A 121 13.18 3.72 -3.51
CA TRP A 121 13.07 2.57 -4.41
C TRP A 121 13.22 2.95 -5.90
N GLY A 122 13.34 4.24 -6.19
CA GLY A 122 13.41 4.77 -7.55
C GLY A 122 12.18 4.41 -8.36
N LEU A 123 10.99 4.56 -7.78
CA LEU A 123 9.74 4.22 -8.46
C LEU A 123 9.40 5.25 -9.52
N GLU A 124 8.96 4.79 -10.68
CA GLU A 124 8.39 5.61 -11.74
C GLU A 124 6.88 5.81 -11.55
N GLU A 125 6.24 4.91 -10.79
CA GLU A 125 4.79 4.96 -10.55
C GLU A 125 4.43 4.45 -9.16
N VAL A 126 3.43 5.07 -8.53
CA VAL A 126 2.84 4.60 -7.28
C VAL A 126 1.33 4.44 -7.47
N LEU A 127 0.84 3.22 -7.20
CA LEU A 127 -0.59 2.93 -7.20
C LEU A 127 -1.11 3.00 -5.77
N VAL A 128 -2.04 3.89 -5.52
CA VAL A 128 -2.63 4.08 -4.19
C VAL A 128 -3.95 3.35 -4.08
N VAL A 129 -4.08 2.52 -3.05
CA VAL A 129 -5.32 1.83 -2.68
C VAL A 129 -5.77 2.32 -1.31
N THR A 130 -7.06 2.56 -1.14
CA THR A 130 -7.64 3.01 0.13
C THR A 130 -8.74 2.07 0.59
N TYR A 131 -8.49 1.32 1.66
CA TYR A 131 -9.45 0.41 2.27
C TYR A 131 -10.21 1.13 3.39
N VAL A 132 -11.23 1.90 3.02
CA VAL A 132 -12.15 2.61 3.92
C VAL A 132 -13.58 2.18 3.61
N HIS A 133 -14.37 1.83 4.63
CA HIS A 133 -15.74 1.33 4.49
C HIS A 133 -16.67 2.35 3.85
N ASP A 134 -16.69 3.56 4.38
CA ASP A 134 -17.56 4.63 3.87
C ASP A 134 -17.04 5.18 2.54
N ALA A 135 -17.91 5.21 1.53
CA ALA A 135 -17.52 5.62 0.18
C ALA A 135 -17.18 7.10 0.08
N ALA A 136 -17.83 7.96 0.89
CA ALA A 136 -17.53 9.40 0.89
C ALA A 136 -16.19 9.66 1.58
N ALA A 137 -15.91 9.00 2.71
CA ALA A 137 -14.64 9.10 3.40
C ALA A 137 -13.49 8.54 2.53
N ARG A 138 -13.72 7.43 1.81
CA ARG A 138 -12.73 6.88 0.86
C ARG A 138 -12.40 7.86 -0.27
N ARG A 139 -13.42 8.45 -0.90
CA ARG A 139 -13.21 9.48 -1.93
C ARG A 139 -12.48 10.69 -1.36
N ARG A 140 -12.88 11.15 -0.18
CA ARG A 140 -12.23 12.27 0.51
C ARG A 140 -10.75 11.99 0.78
N SER A 141 -10.38 10.76 1.15
CA SER A 141 -8.99 10.36 1.34
C SER A 141 -8.16 10.54 0.06
N TYR A 142 -8.69 10.14 -1.11
CA TYR A 142 -8.01 10.37 -2.40
C TYR A 142 -7.92 11.85 -2.75
N GLU A 143 -8.98 12.63 -2.55
CA GLU A 143 -8.98 14.08 -2.82
C GLU A 143 -7.93 14.81 -1.98
N LEU A 144 -7.85 14.48 -0.69
CA LEU A 144 -6.88 15.07 0.23
C LEU A 144 -5.44 14.70 -0.16
N LEU A 145 -5.20 13.46 -0.54
CA LEU A 145 -3.87 13.05 -1.00
C LEU A 145 -3.50 13.76 -2.31
N ALA A 146 -4.41 13.82 -3.27
CA ALA A 146 -4.17 14.48 -4.55
C ALA A 146 -3.88 15.97 -4.42
N ALA A 147 -4.51 16.64 -3.44
CA ALA A 147 -4.26 18.05 -3.17
C ALA A 147 -2.88 18.32 -2.52
N ALA A 148 -2.30 17.33 -1.86
CA ALA A 148 -0.98 17.41 -1.21
C ALA A 148 0.16 16.82 -2.07
N TRP A 149 -0.17 16.21 -3.21
CA TRP A 149 0.79 15.55 -4.12
C TRP A 149 1.49 16.59 -5.06
#